data_7217a0cb1acb4d0e9dc8122ac5330269
#
_entry.id   7217a0cb1acb4d0e9dc8122ac5330269
#
_cell.length_a   1.000
_cell.length_b   1.000
_cell.length_c   1.000
_cell.angle_alpha   90.00
_cell.angle_beta   90.00
_cell.angle_gamma   90.00
#
_symmetry.space_group_name_H-M   'P 1'
#
loop_
_entity.id
_entity.type
_entity.pdbx_description
1 polymer ?
#
loop_
_entity_poly.entity_id
_entity_poly.type
_entity_poly.pdbx_seq_one_letter_code
_entity_poly.pdbx_strand_id
1 'polypeptide(L)'
;MQDIDLNEYKYELPVEKIAQYPVKERDSSKLLIYKQGRISQDIFSNIDSNIPENSLLVFNNTRVIRARILFEKVTGSKIEILCLEPLLPFEYELSFSSREPVIWKCIIGNLKKWKSRIILKTIIINSKQYSLIAERLQSEGDAWRIKFSWSGHEISFGEVIEAVGHIPLPPYIDREDEAEDTDRYQTIYSSIKGSVAAPTAGLHFTNKIFENFKKKGIKTAEVTLHVGAGTFQPVKAEKISGHEMHCEHFFVSAGIINLLLDNQENIIPVGTTSVRTLESLYWIGVKLLNNQSHGNHILTLGQWEAYDLDDEISVKESMEALLKHLTNNNLSFIHASTSLMIIPGYSFKMINGMITNFHQPKSSLLLLISAWIGNNWKRVYTFALENDFRFLSYGDASLLLK
;
A
#
# COMPACT_ATOMS: atom_id res chain seq x y z
N MET A 1 8.71 -22.82 -10.99
CA MET A 1 9.05 -21.66 -10.10
C MET A 1 10.10 -22.11 -9.08
N GLN A 2 11.18 -21.35 -8.89
CA GLN A 2 12.23 -21.70 -7.91
C GLN A 2 11.73 -21.30 -6.51
N ASP A 3 11.69 -22.26 -5.58
CA ASP A 3 11.29 -22.00 -4.20
C ASP A 3 12.43 -21.30 -3.45
N ILE A 4 12.21 -20.05 -3.03
CA ILE A 4 13.23 -19.17 -2.44
C ILE A 4 13.30 -19.39 -0.93
N ASP A 5 14.50 -19.63 -0.41
CA ASP A 5 14.79 -19.62 1.03
C ASP A 5 14.89 -18.16 1.51
N LEU A 6 13.96 -17.76 2.39
CA LEU A 6 13.93 -16.42 2.96
C LEU A 6 15.13 -16.10 3.86
N ASN A 7 15.89 -17.11 4.29
CA ASN A 7 17.13 -16.87 5.05
C ASN A 7 18.22 -16.20 4.22
N GLU A 8 18.22 -16.34 2.88
CA GLU A 8 19.14 -15.65 1.98
C GLU A 8 18.90 -14.12 1.93
N TYR A 9 17.72 -13.69 2.36
CA TYR A 9 17.27 -12.28 2.42
C TYR A 9 17.28 -11.73 3.85
N LYS A 10 18.12 -12.31 4.69
CA LYS A 10 18.38 -11.82 6.05
C LYS A 10 19.51 -10.80 6.02
N TYR A 11 19.34 -9.70 6.75
CA TYR A 11 20.39 -8.77 7.15
C TYR A 11 20.10 -8.31 8.58
N GLU A 12 21.10 -7.81 9.28
CA GLU A 12 20.92 -7.26 10.61
C GLU A 12 20.39 -5.83 10.50
N LEU A 13 19.21 -5.60 11.02
CA LEU A 13 18.61 -4.27 11.13
C LEU A 13 18.62 -3.86 12.60
N PRO A 14 19.54 -2.96 13.00
CA PRO A 14 19.57 -2.44 14.37
C PRO A 14 18.28 -1.67 14.68
N VAL A 15 17.73 -1.84 15.89
CA VAL A 15 16.47 -1.20 16.28
C VAL A 15 16.55 0.33 16.22
N GLU A 16 17.70 0.88 16.54
CA GLU A 16 17.99 2.33 16.48
C GLU A 16 17.98 2.90 15.04
N LYS A 17 18.09 2.07 14.02
CA LYS A 17 17.93 2.49 12.62
C LYS A 17 16.48 2.55 12.18
N ILE A 18 15.54 1.99 12.94
CA ILE A 18 14.11 2.06 12.65
C ILE A 18 13.58 3.42 13.08
N ALA A 19 13.16 4.22 12.12
CA ALA A 19 12.67 5.57 12.39
C ALA A 19 11.32 5.54 13.12
N GLN A 20 11.29 5.96 14.37
CA GLN A 20 10.07 6.05 15.18
C GLN A 20 9.26 7.32 14.85
N TYR A 21 9.91 8.38 14.34
CA TYR A 21 9.33 9.65 13.94
C TYR A 21 9.82 10.08 12.56
N PRO A 22 8.99 10.80 11.79
CA PRO A 22 9.44 11.41 10.53
C PRO A 22 10.47 12.52 10.82
N VAL A 23 11.28 12.88 9.82
CA VAL A 23 12.09 14.12 9.86
C VAL A 23 11.18 15.34 9.91
N LYS A 24 11.67 16.46 10.44
CA LYS A 24 10.88 17.70 10.57
C LYS A 24 10.33 18.15 9.21
N GLU A 25 11.19 18.33 8.23
CA GLU A 25 10.79 18.64 6.85
C GLU A 25 10.78 17.35 6.04
N ARG A 26 9.67 17.03 5.36
CA ARG A 26 9.47 15.76 4.64
C ARG A 26 10.59 15.45 3.65
N ASP A 27 11.05 16.46 2.92
CA ASP A 27 12.06 16.36 1.86
C ASP A 27 13.50 16.52 2.34
N SER A 28 13.73 16.67 3.65
CA SER A 28 15.07 16.67 4.26
C SER A 28 15.60 15.27 4.56
N SER A 29 14.84 14.20 4.27
CA SER A 29 15.30 12.82 4.39
C SER A 29 16.46 12.54 3.42
N LYS A 30 17.30 11.57 3.75
CA LYS A 30 18.35 11.12 2.85
C LYS A 30 17.75 10.37 1.65
N LEU A 31 18.42 10.46 0.51
CA LEU A 31 18.10 9.74 -0.71
C LEU A 31 19.30 8.87 -1.11
N LEU A 32 19.17 7.55 -1.06
CA LEU A 32 20.11 6.65 -1.68
C LEU A 32 19.77 6.54 -3.18
N ILE A 33 20.78 6.63 -4.03
CA ILE A 33 20.62 6.50 -5.48
C ILE A 33 21.44 5.28 -5.93
N TYR A 34 20.75 4.29 -6.50
CA TYR A 34 21.34 3.18 -7.21
C TYR A 34 21.09 3.35 -8.70
N LYS A 35 22.17 3.43 -9.48
CA LYS A 35 22.10 3.55 -10.94
C LYS A 35 23.22 2.73 -11.58
N GLN A 36 22.85 1.76 -12.43
CA GLN A 36 23.82 0.94 -13.20
C GLN A 36 24.97 0.37 -12.33
N GLY A 37 24.64 -0.20 -11.17
CA GLY A 37 25.61 -0.78 -10.24
C GLY A 37 26.38 0.21 -9.36
N ARG A 38 26.20 1.52 -9.55
CA ARG A 38 26.81 2.57 -8.72
C ARG A 38 25.84 2.99 -7.62
N ILE A 39 26.38 3.27 -6.43
CA ILE A 39 25.63 3.75 -5.27
C ILE A 39 26.15 5.14 -4.93
N SER A 40 25.25 6.08 -4.75
CA SER A 40 25.51 7.42 -4.24
C SER A 40 24.41 7.86 -3.30
N GLN A 41 24.57 9.01 -2.65
CA GLN A 41 23.57 9.58 -1.76
C GLN A 41 23.37 11.06 -2.04
N ASP A 42 22.19 11.54 -1.72
CA ASP A 42 21.75 12.92 -1.82
C ASP A 42 20.72 13.20 -0.70
N ILE A 43 20.10 14.37 -0.73
CA ILE A 43 18.92 14.72 0.06
C ILE A 43 17.69 14.62 -0.83
N PHE A 44 16.57 14.15 -0.30
CA PHE A 44 15.36 13.91 -1.09
C PHE A 44 14.82 15.16 -1.80
N SER A 45 15.07 16.37 -1.24
CA SER A 45 14.71 17.63 -1.88
C SER A 45 15.34 17.82 -3.28
N ASN A 46 16.40 17.08 -3.61
CA ASN A 46 17.10 17.14 -4.90
C ASN A 46 16.67 16.00 -5.86
N ILE A 47 15.59 15.27 -5.54
CA ILE A 47 15.18 14.09 -6.31
C ILE A 47 14.92 14.40 -7.79
N ASP A 48 14.40 15.59 -8.08
CA ASP A 48 14.14 16.09 -9.44
C ASP A 48 15.38 16.18 -10.32
N SER A 49 16.58 16.27 -9.72
CA SER A 49 17.88 16.29 -10.43
C SER A 49 18.43 14.88 -10.67
N ASN A 50 17.88 13.88 -9.99
CA ASN A 50 18.33 12.49 -10.06
C ASN A 50 17.39 11.60 -10.91
N ILE A 51 16.18 12.09 -11.22
CA ILE A 51 15.21 11.42 -12.08
C ILE A 51 15.56 11.69 -13.55
N PRO A 52 15.55 10.68 -14.45
CA PRO A 52 15.75 10.88 -15.88
C PRO A 52 14.71 11.85 -16.47
N GLU A 53 15.13 12.62 -17.48
CA GLU A 53 14.23 13.50 -18.22
C GLU A 53 13.07 12.74 -18.84
N ASN A 54 11.93 13.41 -19.01
CA ASN A 54 10.70 12.83 -19.57
C ASN A 54 10.15 11.61 -18.79
N SER A 55 10.53 11.45 -17.53
CA SER A 55 9.95 10.40 -16.68
C SER A 55 8.50 10.67 -16.35
N LEU A 56 7.73 9.57 -16.22
CA LEU A 56 6.41 9.55 -15.63
C LEU A 56 6.48 8.92 -14.23
N LEU A 57 6.27 9.72 -13.20
CA LEU A 57 6.16 9.21 -11.83
C LEU A 57 4.72 8.80 -11.54
N VAL A 58 4.55 7.58 -11.01
CA VAL A 58 3.23 7.03 -10.67
C VAL A 58 3.08 6.89 -9.18
N PHE A 59 2.10 7.57 -8.61
CA PHE A 59 1.83 7.68 -7.18
C PHE A 59 0.58 6.89 -6.80
N ASN A 60 0.57 6.34 -5.59
CA ASN A 60 -0.65 5.80 -4.99
C ASN A 60 -1.34 6.91 -4.16
N ASN A 61 -2.52 7.38 -4.61
CA ASN A 61 -3.25 8.51 -4.00
C ASN A 61 -4.19 8.08 -2.86
N THR A 62 -4.05 6.86 -2.39
CA THR A 62 -4.88 6.38 -1.27
C THR A 62 -4.63 7.17 0.00
N ARG A 63 -5.69 7.36 0.81
CA ARG A 63 -5.64 8.04 2.10
C ARG A 63 -5.88 7.05 3.23
N VAL A 64 -5.01 7.08 4.23
CA VAL A 64 -5.14 6.24 5.43
C VAL A 64 -6.36 6.67 6.22
N ILE A 65 -7.16 5.69 6.63
CA ILE A 65 -8.29 5.88 7.52
C ILE A 65 -7.88 5.61 8.97
N ARG A 66 -8.60 6.14 9.93
CA ARG A 66 -8.42 5.85 11.36
C ARG A 66 -8.95 4.46 11.72
N ALA A 67 -8.36 3.44 11.09
CA ALA A 67 -8.88 2.07 11.10
C ALA A 67 -8.76 1.34 12.44
N ARG A 68 -8.05 1.89 13.42
CA ARG A 68 -7.76 1.27 14.71
C ARG A 68 -8.70 1.81 15.78
N ILE A 69 -9.66 1.00 16.23
CA ILE A 69 -10.67 1.39 17.23
C ILE A 69 -10.36 0.70 18.55
N LEU A 70 -10.22 1.48 19.62
CA LEU A 70 -9.97 0.98 20.97
C LEU A 70 -11.28 1.00 21.76
N PHE A 71 -11.67 -0.17 22.27
CA PHE A 71 -12.75 -0.34 23.22
C PHE A 71 -12.16 -0.61 24.61
N GLU A 72 -12.67 0.08 25.62
CA GLU A 72 -12.29 -0.14 27.01
C GLU A 72 -13.46 -0.76 27.77
N LYS A 73 -13.20 -1.87 28.46
CA LYS A 73 -14.19 -2.51 29.34
C LYS A 73 -14.23 -1.81 30.67
N VAL A 74 -15.34 -1.99 31.40
CA VAL A 74 -15.49 -1.54 32.80
C VAL A 74 -14.35 -2.06 33.68
N THR A 75 -13.75 -3.19 33.35
CA THR A 75 -12.60 -3.79 34.02
C THR A 75 -11.24 -3.16 33.66
N GLY A 76 -11.21 -2.08 32.86
CA GLY A 76 -9.99 -1.44 32.37
C GLY A 76 -9.27 -2.20 31.23
N SER A 77 -9.81 -3.34 30.81
CA SER A 77 -9.18 -4.13 29.71
C SER A 77 -9.46 -3.48 28.36
N LYS A 78 -8.41 -3.15 27.61
CA LYS A 78 -8.49 -2.63 26.25
C LYS A 78 -8.62 -3.77 25.23
N ILE A 79 -9.56 -3.65 24.32
CA ILE A 79 -9.74 -4.49 23.12
C ILE A 79 -9.55 -3.59 21.93
N GLU A 80 -8.64 -3.99 21.04
CA GLU A 80 -8.35 -3.28 19.82
C GLU A 80 -9.04 -3.98 18.63
N ILE A 81 -9.71 -3.20 17.79
CA ILE A 81 -10.28 -3.66 16.53
C ILE A 81 -9.61 -2.87 15.41
N LEU A 82 -8.83 -3.56 14.57
CA LEU A 82 -8.23 -3.01 13.38
C LEU A 82 -9.07 -3.37 12.15
N CYS A 83 -9.75 -2.40 11.57
CA CYS A 83 -10.55 -2.56 10.35
C CYS A 83 -9.61 -2.75 9.17
N LEU A 84 -9.81 -3.81 8.38
CA LEU A 84 -8.97 -4.15 7.21
C LEU A 84 -9.65 -3.74 5.90
N GLU A 85 -10.86 -4.27 5.67
CA GLU A 85 -11.62 -4.09 4.45
C GLU A 85 -13.13 -4.17 4.73
N PRO A 86 -13.97 -3.41 4.00
CA PRO A 86 -15.42 -3.52 4.11
C PRO A 86 -15.92 -4.81 3.47
N LEU A 87 -16.95 -5.42 4.07
CA LEU A 87 -17.63 -6.61 3.54
C LEU A 87 -19.08 -6.32 3.16
N LEU A 88 -19.74 -5.40 3.88
CA LEU A 88 -21.11 -4.98 3.58
C LEU A 88 -21.35 -3.54 4.10
N PRO A 89 -21.63 -2.57 3.25
CA PRO A 89 -21.39 -2.62 1.79
C PRO A 89 -19.93 -2.91 1.48
N PHE A 90 -19.67 -3.54 0.34
CA PHE A 90 -18.33 -3.97 -0.07
C PHE A 90 -17.46 -2.80 -0.54
N GLU A 91 -18.03 -1.78 -1.20
CA GLU A 91 -17.31 -0.61 -1.66
C GLU A 91 -16.98 0.32 -0.48
N TYR A 92 -15.73 0.81 -0.42
CA TYR A 92 -15.26 1.70 0.64
C TYR A 92 -16.11 2.96 0.77
N GLU A 93 -16.43 3.61 -0.36
CA GLU A 93 -17.20 4.85 -0.38
C GLU A 93 -18.62 4.63 0.15
N LEU A 94 -19.30 3.56 -0.29
CA LEU A 94 -20.62 3.19 0.20
C LEU A 94 -20.59 2.81 1.69
N SER A 95 -19.55 2.11 2.12
CA SER A 95 -19.39 1.75 3.53
C SER A 95 -19.19 2.98 4.41
N PHE A 96 -18.33 3.92 4.01
CA PHE A 96 -18.11 5.15 4.79
C PHE A 96 -19.30 6.09 4.79
N SER A 97 -20.07 6.18 3.69
CA SER A 97 -21.28 7.01 3.62
C SER A 97 -22.49 6.35 4.26
N SER A 98 -22.43 5.07 4.59
CA SER A 98 -23.53 4.33 5.19
C SER A 98 -23.96 4.94 6.53
N ARG A 99 -25.27 5.08 6.71
CA ARG A 99 -25.93 5.42 7.97
C ARG A 99 -26.61 4.22 8.62
N GLU A 100 -26.51 3.07 7.95
CA GLU A 100 -26.96 1.78 8.42
C GLU A 100 -25.76 0.93 8.88
N PRO A 101 -25.98 -0.12 9.68
CA PRO A 101 -24.90 -0.98 10.15
C PRO A 101 -24.03 -1.53 9.02
N VAL A 102 -22.71 -1.53 9.23
CA VAL A 102 -21.73 -2.04 8.27
C VAL A 102 -21.02 -3.28 8.79
N ILE A 103 -20.52 -4.14 7.90
CA ILE A 103 -19.71 -5.30 8.26
C ILE A 103 -18.33 -5.12 7.66
N TRP A 104 -17.33 -5.26 8.52
CA TRP A 104 -15.92 -5.17 8.14
C TRP A 104 -15.17 -6.42 8.55
N LYS A 105 -14.18 -6.80 7.76
CA LYS A 105 -13.14 -7.74 8.15
C LYS A 105 -12.13 -7.02 9.02
N CYS A 106 -11.83 -7.57 10.20
CA CYS A 106 -11.02 -6.90 11.22
C CYS A 106 -10.06 -7.88 11.88
N ILE A 107 -8.90 -7.38 12.31
CA ILE A 107 -8.04 -8.08 13.27
C ILE A 107 -8.41 -7.59 14.66
N ILE A 108 -8.41 -8.51 15.65
CA ILE A 108 -8.75 -8.19 17.03
C ILE A 108 -7.54 -8.39 17.93
N GLY A 109 -7.04 -7.30 18.50
CA GLY A 109 -6.05 -7.33 19.56
C GLY A 109 -6.71 -7.68 20.90
N ASN A 110 -6.02 -8.48 21.73
CA ASN A 110 -6.52 -8.95 23.01
C ASN A 110 -7.85 -9.74 22.95
N LEU A 111 -8.06 -10.51 21.87
CA LEU A 111 -9.28 -11.28 21.63
C LEU A 111 -9.71 -12.14 22.85
N LYS A 112 -8.76 -12.73 23.58
CA LYS A 112 -9.04 -13.53 24.80
C LYS A 112 -9.79 -12.77 25.88
N LYS A 113 -9.68 -11.43 25.89
CA LYS A 113 -10.39 -10.55 26.82
C LYS A 113 -11.81 -10.20 26.35
N TRP A 114 -12.13 -10.40 25.08
CA TRP A 114 -13.47 -10.19 24.53
C TRP A 114 -14.34 -11.46 24.64
N LYS A 115 -14.93 -11.68 25.80
CA LYS A 115 -15.75 -12.88 26.08
C LYS A 115 -17.20 -12.78 25.61
N SER A 116 -17.77 -11.57 25.59
CA SER A 116 -19.13 -11.30 25.11
C SER A 116 -19.19 -11.30 23.58
N ARG A 117 -20.39 -11.44 23.00
CA ARG A 117 -20.60 -11.28 21.56
C ARG A 117 -20.47 -9.81 21.14
N ILE A 118 -20.84 -8.90 22.01
CA ILE A 118 -20.97 -7.46 21.74
C ILE A 118 -20.09 -6.69 22.72
N ILE A 119 -19.48 -5.60 22.25
CA ILE A 119 -18.86 -4.55 23.06
C ILE A 119 -19.38 -3.18 22.65
N LEU A 120 -19.38 -2.26 23.60
CA LEU A 120 -19.93 -0.91 23.46
C LEU A 120 -18.89 0.14 23.80
N LYS A 121 -18.98 1.26 23.08
CA LYS A 121 -18.19 2.47 23.37
C LYS A 121 -19.09 3.69 23.24
N THR A 122 -19.05 4.57 24.22
CA THR A 122 -19.65 5.90 24.11
C THR A 122 -18.73 6.77 23.26
N ILE A 123 -19.30 7.49 22.29
CA ILE A 123 -18.58 8.37 21.38
C ILE A 123 -19.21 9.74 21.37
N ILE A 124 -18.45 10.78 21.09
CA ILE A 124 -18.91 12.16 21.00
C ILE A 124 -18.59 12.69 19.59
N ILE A 125 -19.63 13.12 18.87
CA ILE A 125 -19.51 13.72 17.55
C ILE A 125 -20.32 15.03 17.56
N ASN A 126 -19.68 16.14 17.20
CA ASN A 126 -20.30 17.47 17.19
C ASN A 126 -21.03 17.81 18.52
N SER A 127 -20.39 17.51 19.64
CA SER A 127 -20.91 17.72 21.01
C SER A 127 -22.15 16.89 21.37
N LYS A 128 -22.56 15.93 20.54
CA LYS A 128 -23.62 14.97 20.85
C LYS A 128 -23.04 13.60 21.19
N GLN A 129 -23.68 12.92 22.11
CA GLN A 129 -23.27 11.61 22.56
C GLN A 129 -24.01 10.52 21.80
N TYR A 130 -23.24 9.51 21.32
CA TYR A 130 -23.74 8.33 20.64
C TYR A 130 -23.15 7.06 21.25
N SER A 131 -23.77 5.93 20.95
CA SER A 131 -23.23 4.60 21.34
C SER A 131 -22.75 3.88 20.10
N LEU A 132 -21.48 3.47 20.06
CA LEU A 132 -20.91 2.58 19.05
C LEU A 132 -20.93 1.15 19.58
N ILE A 133 -21.44 0.23 18.79
CA ILE A 133 -21.57 -1.20 19.07
C ILE A 133 -20.70 -1.96 18.07
N ALA A 134 -19.82 -2.83 18.57
CA ALA A 134 -19.14 -3.81 17.74
C ALA A 134 -19.61 -5.22 18.11
N GLU A 135 -20.12 -5.96 17.13
CA GLU A 135 -20.59 -7.31 17.27
C GLU A 135 -19.69 -8.28 16.50
N ARG A 136 -19.16 -9.27 17.18
CA ARG A 136 -18.37 -10.36 16.59
C ARG A 136 -19.29 -11.35 15.89
N LEU A 137 -19.14 -11.57 14.57
CA LEU A 137 -19.93 -12.50 13.80
C LEU A 137 -19.20 -13.82 13.61
N GLN A 138 -18.26 -13.89 12.69
CA GLN A 138 -17.57 -15.11 12.26
C GLN A 138 -16.06 -14.87 12.15
N SER A 139 -15.24 -15.89 12.47
CA SER A 139 -13.80 -15.86 12.23
C SER A 139 -13.47 -16.28 10.79
N GLU A 140 -12.44 -15.68 10.22
CA GLU A 140 -11.84 -16.00 8.93
C GLU A 140 -10.32 -16.03 9.09
N GLY A 141 -9.76 -17.20 9.38
CA GLY A 141 -8.35 -17.32 9.74
C GLY A 141 -8.01 -16.48 10.98
N ASP A 142 -7.03 -15.58 10.86
CA ASP A 142 -6.63 -14.65 11.93
C ASP A 142 -7.57 -13.43 12.03
N ALA A 143 -8.49 -13.23 11.07
CA ALA A 143 -9.42 -12.13 11.02
C ALA A 143 -10.83 -12.50 11.50
N TRP A 144 -11.67 -11.48 11.70
CA TRP A 144 -13.05 -11.60 12.14
C TRP A 144 -13.96 -10.70 11.31
N ARG A 145 -15.17 -11.16 11.02
CA ARG A 145 -16.26 -10.32 10.55
C ARG A 145 -16.85 -9.59 11.75
N ILE A 146 -16.77 -8.27 11.74
CA ILE A 146 -17.31 -7.40 12.78
C ILE A 146 -18.42 -6.55 12.18
N LYS A 147 -19.61 -6.60 12.81
CA LYS A 147 -20.70 -5.68 12.51
C LYS A 147 -20.57 -4.46 13.42
N PHE A 148 -20.47 -3.29 12.82
CA PHE A 148 -20.55 -2.02 13.52
C PHE A 148 -21.95 -1.43 13.36
N SER A 149 -22.52 -0.99 14.46
CA SER A 149 -23.77 -0.22 14.50
C SER A 149 -23.64 0.90 15.53
N TRP A 150 -24.40 1.95 15.36
CA TRP A 150 -24.34 3.10 16.26
C TRP A 150 -25.73 3.71 16.42
N SER A 151 -25.93 4.46 17.52
CA SER A 151 -27.11 5.27 17.68
C SER A 151 -26.97 6.56 16.84
N GLY A 152 -28.08 7.04 16.24
CA GLY A 152 -28.08 8.25 15.44
C GLY A 152 -27.98 7.98 13.94
N HIS A 153 -29.14 7.98 13.26
CA HIS A 153 -29.20 7.78 11.80
C HIS A 153 -28.72 8.99 11.00
N GLU A 154 -28.42 10.11 11.66
CA GLU A 154 -27.90 11.33 11.03
C GLU A 154 -26.40 11.27 10.72
N ILE A 155 -25.65 10.37 11.38
CA ILE A 155 -24.20 10.22 11.21
C ILE A 155 -23.85 8.98 10.41
N SER A 156 -22.83 9.10 9.58
CA SER A 156 -22.29 8.01 8.74
C SER A 156 -21.22 7.22 9.47
N PHE A 157 -20.92 6.00 9.00
CA PHE A 157 -19.80 5.22 9.51
C PHE A 157 -18.45 5.95 9.39
N GLY A 158 -18.26 6.72 8.31
CA GLY A 158 -17.08 7.54 8.12
C GLY A 158 -16.89 8.57 9.23
N GLU A 159 -17.97 9.24 9.67
CA GLU A 159 -17.92 10.17 10.82
C GLU A 159 -17.65 9.43 12.14
N VAL A 160 -18.21 8.24 12.31
CA VAL A 160 -17.96 7.40 13.48
C VAL A 160 -16.48 7.03 13.55
N ILE A 161 -15.90 6.47 12.47
CA ILE A 161 -14.51 6.01 12.47
C ILE A 161 -13.51 7.18 12.62
N GLU A 162 -13.83 8.34 12.06
CA GLU A 162 -13.03 9.56 12.20
C GLU A 162 -13.00 10.07 13.65
N ALA A 163 -14.13 9.94 14.36
CA ALA A 163 -14.25 10.43 15.74
C ALA A 163 -13.56 9.53 16.76
N VAL A 164 -13.53 8.22 16.55
CA VAL A 164 -13.06 7.25 17.58
C VAL A 164 -11.85 6.46 17.18
N GLY A 165 -11.49 6.48 15.90
CA GLY A 165 -10.38 5.71 15.38
C GLY A 165 -9.04 6.40 15.60
N HIS A 166 -8.01 5.60 15.60
CA HIS A 166 -6.61 5.96 15.67
C HIS A 166 -5.92 5.62 14.36
N ILE A 167 -4.84 6.32 14.04
CA ILE A 167 -4.00 5.99 12.88
C ILE A 167 -3.33 4.64 13.13
N PRO A 168 -3.47 3.68 12.21
CA PRO A 168 -2.88 2.35 12.36
C PRO A 168 -1.39 2.38 12.01
N LEU A 169 -0.56 2.86 12.95
CA LEU A 169 0.90 2.83 12.78
C LEU A 169 1.39 1.37 12.67
N PRO A 170 2.43 1.11 11.87
CA PRO A 170 3.03 -0.22 11.77
C PRO A 170 3.59 -0.70 13.11
N PRO A 171 3.59 -2.02 13.38
CA PRO A 171 3.98 -2.58 14.68
C PRO A 171 5.47 -2.37 15.05
N TYR A 172 6.33 -1.99 14.11
CA TYR A 172 7.72 -1.64 14.38
C TYR A 172 7.91 -0.18 14.83
N ILE A 173 6.85 0.64 14.76
CA ILE A 173 6.77 1.94 15.42
C ILE A 173 6.22 1.67 16.81
N ASP A 174 7.14 1.56 17.79
CA ASP A 174 6.82 1.13 19.16
C ASP A 174 6.37 2.32 20.01
N ARG A 175 5.29 2.97 19.59
CA ARG A 175 4.59 4.04 20.31
C ARG A 175 3.12 4.09 19.93
N GLU A 176 2.30 4.72 20.75
CA GLU A 176 0.93 5.08 20.35
C GLU A 176 0.96 6.17 19.27
N ASP A 177 -0.13 6.28 18.52
CA ASP A 177 -0.29 7.36 17.54
C ASP A 177 -0.49 8.71 18.27
N GLU A 178 0.10 9.74 17.72
CA GLU A 178 0.02 11.12 18.19
C GLU A 178 -0.82 11.95 17.21
N ALA A 179 -1.27 13.14 17.64
CA ALA A 179 -2.09 14.02 16.81
C ALA A 179 -1.42 14.34 15.47
N GLU A 180 -0.09 14.50 15.47
CA GLU A 180 0.69 14.77 14.26
C GLU A 180 0.67 13.63 13.25
N ASP A 181 0.51 12.35 13.66
CA ASP A 181 0.47 11.22 12.75
C ASP A 181 -0.73 11.27 11.81
N THR A 182 -1.79 11.98 12.18
CA THR A 182 -2.96 12.21 11.32
C THR A 182 -2.55 12.87 10.01
N ASP A 183 -1.58 13.78 10.04
CA ASP A 183 -1.06 14.49 8.86
C ASP A 183 0.26 13.89 8.40
N ARG A 184 1.12 13.43 9.32
CA ARG A 184 2.47 12.97 8.98
C ARG A 184 2.48 11.57 8.38
N TYR A 185 1.53 10.70 8.74
CA TYR A 185 1.34 9.36 8.15
C TYR A 185 0.40 9.40 6.92
N GLN A 186 0.37 10.53 6.21
CA GLN A 186 -0.35 10.78 4.96
C GLN A 186 0.57 11.40 3.93
N THR A 187 0.37 11.06 2.66
CA THR A 187 1.01 11.79 1.55
C THR A 187 0.25 13.09 1.29
N ILE A 188 0.95 14.11 0.76
CA ILE A 188 0.33 15.41 0.46
C ILE A 188 -0.70 15.35 -0.69
N TYR A 189 -0.66 14.29 -1.48
CA TYR A 189 -1.56 14.03 -2.62
C TYR A 189 -2.62 12.97 -2.33
N SER A 190 -2.70 12.48 -1.09
CA SER A 190 -3.70 11.48 -0.71
C SER A 190 -5.11 12.06 -0.77
N SER A 191 -6.00 11.41 -1.53
CA SER A 191 -7.37 11.87 -1.78
C SER A 191 -8.43 10.79 -1.54
N ILE A 192 -8.17 9.55 -1.90
CA ILE A 192 -9.15 8.45 -1.86
C ILE A 192 -9.02 7.67 -0.54
N LYS A 193 -10.01 7.83 0.36
CA LYS A 193 -10.04 7.12 1.65
C LYS A 193 -10.23 5.61 1.46
N GLY A 194 -9.55 4.79 2.28
CA GLY A 194 -9.75 3.34 2.28
C GLY A 194 -8.52 2.51 2.61
N SER A 195 -7.35 3.12 2.77
CA SER A 195 -6.12 2.42 3.12
C SER A 195 -5.92 2.31 4.63
N VAL A 196 -5.40 1.18 5.07
CA VAL A 196 -4.94 0.96 6.46
C VAL A 196 -3.48 1.37 6.61
N ALA A 197 -2.67 1.23 5.56
CA ALA A 197 -1.28 1.67 5.55
C ALA A 197 -1.04 2.80 4.55
N ALA A 198 -0.16 3.74 4.89
CA ALA A 198 0.26 4.79 3.98
C ALA A 198 1.20 4.24 2.89
N PRO A 199 1.17 4.79 1.65
CA PRO A 199 2.22 4.56 0.66
C PRO A 199 3.48 5.33 1.07
N THR A 200 4.26 4.75 2.00
CA THR A 200 5.27 5.45 2.81
C THR A 200 6.40 6.10 2.00
N ALA A 201 6.75 5.55 0.83
CA ALA A 201 7.69 6.21 -0.09
C ALA A 201 7.20 7.58 -0.58
N GLY A 202 5.89 7.83 -0.53
CA GLY A 202 5.29 9.11 -0.88
C GLY A 202 5.36 10.17 0.22
N LEU A 203 5.72 9.79 1.45
CA LEU A 203 5.76 10.71 2.60
C LEU A 203 6.85 11.79 2.49
N HIS A 204 7.86 11.57 1.65
CA HIS A 204 8.96 12.49 1.43
C HIS A 204 8.62 13.67 0.52
N PHE A 205 7.57 13.55 -0.30
CA PHE A 205 7.22 14.54 -1.29
C PHE A 205 6.59 15.79 -0.65
N THR A 206 6.94 16.95 -1.22
CA THR A 206 6.42 18.28 -0.86
C THR A 206 5.88 18.97 -2.10
N ASN A 207 5.03 19.99 -1.93
CA ASN A 207 4.53 20.81 -3.04
C ASN A 207 5.68 21.40 -3.86
N LYS A 208 6.79 21.79 -3.21
CA LYS A 208 8.00 22.31 -3.86
C LYS A 208 8.61 21.30 -4.85
N ILE A 209 8.65 20.01 -4.49
CA ILE A 209 9.15 18.97 -5.40
C ILE A 209 8.23 18.84 -6.62
N PHE A 210 6.90 18.86 -6.45
CA PHE A 210 5.96 18.83 -7.57
C PHE A 210 6.07 20.05 -8.48
N GLU A 211 6.31 21.24 -7.91
CA GLU A 211 6.61 22.45 -8.69
C GLU A 211 7.90 22.30 -9.52
N ASN A 212 8.94 21.71 -8.94
CA ASN A 212 10.19 21.42 -9.64
C ASN A 212 9.97 20.41 -10.78
N PHE A 213 9.22 19.33 -10.54
CA PHE A 213 8.84 18.38 -11.58
C PHE A 213 8.17 19.06 -12.76
N LYS A 214 7.20 19.93 -12.48
CA LYS A 214 6.49 20.69 -13.51
C LYS A 214 7.43 21.57 -14.33
N LYS A 215 8.41 22.25 -13.68
CA LYS A 215 9.42 23.07 -14.35
C LYS A 215 10.36 22.24 -15.24
N LYS A 216 10.65 21.00 -14.87
CA LYS A 216 11.53 20.07 -15.62
C LYS A 216 10.79 19.17 -16.60
N GLY A 217 9.47 19.33 -16.77
CA GLY A 217 8.67 18.47 -17.66
C GLY A 217 8.51 17.04 -17.19
N ILE A 218 8.83 16.74 -15.92
CA ILE A 218 8.59 15.44 -15.31
C ILE A 218 7.08 15.30 -15.07
N LYS A 219 6.48 14.25 -15.66
CA LYS A 219 5.05 14.01 -15.58
C LYS A 219 4.70 13.22 -14.31
N THR A 220 3.47 13.39 -13.83
CA THR A 220 2.94 12.66 -12.68
C THR A 220 1.59 12.04 -13.00
N ALA A 221 1.35 10.84 -12.50
CA ALA A 221 0.09 10.13 -12.59
C ALA A 221 -0.29 9.53 -11.23
N GLU A 222 -1.57 9.33 -11.01
CA GLU A 222 -2.08 8.78 -9.76
C GLU A 222 -2.88 7.49 -10.04
N VAL A 223 -2.56 6.44 -9.30
CA VAL A 223 -3.36 5.22 -9.21
C VAL A 223 -3.91 5.09 -7.80
N THR A 224 -4.97 4.33 -7.61
CA THR A 224 -5.51 4.05 -6.28
C THR A 224 -5.32 2.57 -5.97
N LEU A 225 -4.56 2.24 -4.94
CA LEU A 225 -4.50 0.89 -4.37
C LEU A 225 -4.76 1.00 -2.87
N HIS A 226 -5.77 0.30 -2.39
CA HIS A 226 -6.09 0.23 -0.97
C HIS A 226 -5.15 -0.75 -0.27
N VAL A 227 -4.20 -0.19 0.49
CA VAL A 227 -3.18 -0.98 1.19
C VAL A 227 -3.76 -1.56 2.47
N GLY A 228 -3.78 -2.89 2.55
CA GLY A 228 -4.21 -3.60 3.76
C GLY A 228 -3.15 -3.66 4.85
N ALA A 229 -3.55 -4.03 6.08
CA ALA A 229 -2.62 -4.21 7.21
C ALA A 229 -1.63 -5.38 7.02
N GLY A 230 -1.86 -6.24 6.04
CA GLY A 230 -0.96 -7.35 5.71
C GLY A 230 0.44 -6.92 5.34
N THR A 231 0.59 -5.70 4.81
CA THR A 231 1.90 -5.12 4.48
C THR A 231 2.83 -4.98 5.70
N PHE A 232 2.27 -4.96 6.91
CA PHE A 232 3.03 -4.86 8.16
C PHE A 232 3.43 -6.22 8.74
N GLN A 233 2.88 -7.32 8.23
CA GLN A 233 3.16 -8.64 8.76
C GLN A 233 4.46 -9.18 8.17
N PRO A 234 5.43 -9.61 9.01
CA PRO A 234 6.60 -10.31 8.52
C PRO A 234 6.17 -11.64 7.92
N VAL A 235 6.89 -12.10 6.91
CA VAL A 235 6.71 -13.44 6.35
C VAL A 235 7.09 -14.45 7.44
N LYS A 236 6.13 -15.29 7.86
CA LYS A 236 6.33 -16.30 8.91
C LYS A 236 6.89 -17.62 8.36
N ALA A 237 6.80 -17.83 7.05
CA ALA A 237 7.27 -19.04 6.39
C ALA A 237 8.81 -19.03 6.23
N GLU A 238 9.43 -20.19 6.24
CA GLU A 238 10.86 -20.34 5.91
C GLU A 238 11.09 -20.23 4.40
N LYS A 239 10.14 -20.72 3.62
CA LYS A 239 10.13 -20.70 2.16
C LYS A 239 9.00 -19.81 1.63
N ILE A 240 9.25 -19.17 0.50
CA ILE A 240 8.29 -18.23 -0.08
C ILE A 240 6.99 -18.91 -0.56
N SER A 241 7.05 -20.18 -0.94
CA SER A 241 5.88 -20.98 -1.33
C SER A 241 4.83 -21.12 -0.24
N GLY A 242 5.25 -21.07 1.04
CA GLY A 242 4.36 -21.12 2.19
C GLY A 242 3.78 -19.77 2.63
N HIS A 243 4.09 -18.67 1.93
CA HIS A 243 3.57 -17.35 2.24
C HIS A 243 2.37 -17.00 1.36
N GLU A 244 1.26 -16.66 1.99
CA GLU A 244 0.08 -16.14 1.30
C GLU A 244 0.10 -14.61 1.28
N MET A 245 0.06 -14.03 0.08
CA MET A 245 -0.07 -12.59 -0.12
C MET A 245 -1.51 -12.16 0.09
N HIS A 246 -1.67 -11.04 0.79
CA HIS A 246 -2.99 -10.40 0.89
C HIS A 246 -3.43 -9.87 -0.47
N CYS A 247 -4.74 -10.02 -0.72
CA CYS A 247 -5.39 -9.42 -1.88
C CYS A 247 -5.58 -7.92 -1.64
N GLU A 248 -5.20 -7.09 -2.59
CA GLU A 248 -5.35 -5.63 -2.53
C GLU A 248 -6.12 -5.14 -3.75
N HIS A 249 -7.14 -4.31 -3.52
CA HIS A 249 -7.96 -3.71 -4.57
C HIS A 249 -7.31 -2.46 -5.13
N PHE A 250 -7.36 -2.30 -6.46
CA PHE A 250 -6.84 -1.10 -7.11
C PHE A 250 -7.75 -0.61 -8.25
N PHE A 251 -7.59 0.68 -8.56
CA PHE A 251 -8.37 1.38 -9.57
C PHE A 251 -7.43 2.18 -10.47
N VAL A 252 -7.61 2.05 -11.80
CA VAL A 252 -6.83 2.78 -12.80
C VAL A 252 -7.78 3.28 -13.89
N SER A 253 -7.81 4.59 -14.13
CA SER A 253 -8.68 5.18 -15.15
C SER A 253 -8.13 4.98 -16.57
N ALA A 254 -9.02 5.06 -17.57
CA ALA A 254 -8.63 5.03 -18.99
C ALA A 254 -7.59 6.13 -19.33
N GLY A 255 -7.71 7.33 -18.72
CA GLY A 255 -6.76 8.41 -18.92
C GLY A 255 -5.34 8.07 -18.43
N ILE A 256 -5.23 7.37 -17.30
CA ILE A 256 -3.94 6.90 -16.77
C ILE A 256 -3.36 5.80 -17.66
N ILE A 257 -4.17 4.86 -18.16
CA ILE A 257 -3.70 3.81 -19.08
C ILE A 257 -3.12 4.43 -20.37
N ASN A 258 -3.77 5.44 -20.96
CA ASN A 258 -3.23 6.17 -22.11
C ASN A 258 -1.91 6.88 -21.75
N LEU A 259 -1.83 7.52 -20.59
CA LEU A 259 -0.61 8.20 -20.15
C LEU A 259 0.55 7.22 -19.94
N LEU A 260 0.29 6.01 -19.44
CA LEU A 260 1.28 4.93 -19.33
C LEU A 260 1.76 4.47 -20.72
N LEU A 261 0.83 4.32 -21.70
CA LEU A 261 1.16 4.00 -23.08
C LEU A 261 2.08 5.03 -23.74
N ASP A 262 1.82 6.32 -23.50
CA ASP A 262 2.61 7.42 -24.08
C ASP A 262 4.01 7.56 -23.47
N ASN A 263 4.29 6.90 -22.32
CA ASN A 263 5.53 7.07 -21.57
C ASN A 263 6.22 5.75 -21.19
N GLN A 264 6.03 4.66 -21.93
CA GLN A 264 6.49 3.30 -21.60
C GLN A 264 7.98 3.17 -21.26
N GLU A 265 8.83 4.05 -21.79
CA GLU A 265 10.29 3.97 -21.62
C GLU A 265 10.82 4.58 -20.32
N ASN A 266 9.98 5.34 -19.59
CA ASN A 266 10.44 6.11 -18.42
C ASN A 266 9.41 6.15 -17.27
N ILE A 267 8.82 5.01 -16.94
CA ILE A 267 7.86 4.91 -15.83
C ILE A 267 8.58 4.60 -14.53
N ILE A 268 8.42 5.47 -13.54
CA ILE A 268 9.02 5.34 -12.20
C ILE A 268 7.92 5.38 -11.14
N PRO A 269 7.43 4.23 -10.65
CA PRO A 269 6.48 4.18 -9.54
C PRO A 269 7.10 4.64 -8.23
N VAL A 270 6.30 5.31 -7.42
CA VAL A 270 6.60 5.71 -6.05
C VAL A 270 5.93 4.74 -5.08
N GLY A 271 6.76 3.94 -4.42
CA GLY A 271 6.36 2.86 -3.51
C GLY A 271 6.15 1.52 -4.21
N THR A 272 6.41 0.45 -3.47
CA THR A 272 6.22 -0.94 -3.91
C THR A 272 4.76 -1.26 -4.23
N THR A 273 3.81 -0.55 -3.63
CA THR A 273 2.38 -0.64 -3.95
C THR A 273 2.09 -0.17 -5.37
N SER A 274 2.67 0.95 -5.80
CA SER A 274 2.55 1.44 -7.18
C SER A 274 3.24 0.50 -8.17
N VAL A 275 4.39 -0.09 -7.81
CA VAL A 275 5.03 -1.14 -8.62
C VAL A 275 4.07 -2.31 -8.85
N ARG A 276 3.51 -2.86 -7.77
CA ARG A 276 2.58 -4.00 -7.85
C ARG A 276 1.33 -3.67 -8.65
N THR A 277 0.80 -2.46 -8.53
CA THR A 277 -0.34 -1.99 -9.31
C THR A 277 -0.03 -2.01 -10.81
N LEU A 278 1.09 -1.41 -11.22
CA LEU A 278 1.46 -1.32 -12.64
C LEU A 278 1.75 -2.69 -13.25
N GLU A 279 2.53 -3.52 -12.56
CA GLU A 279 2.83 -4.87 -13.02
C GLU A 279 1.57 -5.75 -13.07
N SER A 280 0.67 -5.62 -12.09
CA SER A 280 -0.62 -6.32 -12.10
C SER A 280 -1.52 -5.86 -13.24
N LEU A 281 -1.51 -4.56 -13.55
CA LEU A 281 -2.29 -4.00 -14.65
C LEU A 281 -1.88 -4.63 -15.99
N TYR A 282 -0.57 -4.78 -16.24
CA TYR A 282 -0.06 -5.47 -17.42
C TYR A 282 -0.59 -6.92 -17.49
N TRP A 283 -0.45 -7.70 -16.45
CA TRP A 283 -0.88 -9.11 -16.46
C TRP A 283 -2.40 -9.28 -16.60
N ILE A 284 -3.17 -8.35 -16.07
CA ILE A 284 -4.63 -8.33 -16.27
C ILE A 284 -4.96 -8.07 -17.75
N GLY A 285 -4.24 -7.17 -18.41
CA GLY A 285 -4.40 -6.97 -19.85
C GLY A 285 -4.06 -8.23 -20.67
N VAL A 286 -3.00 -8.96 -20.30
CA VAL A 286 -2.65 -10.27 -20.88
C VAL A 286 -3.78 -11.28 -20.68
N LYS A 287 -4.37 -11.37 -19.48
CA LYS A 287 -5.53 -12.25 -19.21
C LYS A 287 -6.75 -11.91 -20.06
N LEU A 288 -7.00 -10.62 -20.30
CA LEU A 288 -8.10 -10.17 -21.17
C LEU A 288 -7.89 -10.61 -22.63
N LEU A 289 -6.65 -10.53 -23.14
CA LEU A 289 -6.32 -11.03 -24.49
C LEU A 289 -6.54 -12.54 -24.63
N ASN A 290 -6.22 -13.30 -23.61
CA ASN A 290 -6.35 -14.75 -23.57
C ASN A 290 -7.77 -15.23 -23.22
N ASN A 291 -8.76 -14.34 -23.10
CA ASN A 291 -10.14 -14.65 -22.67
C ASN A 291 -10.22 -15.38 -21.30
N GLN A 292 -9.24 -15.18 -20.42
CA GLN A 292 -9.16 -15.82 -19.12
C GLN A 292 -9.89 -15.05 -18.01
N SER A 293 -10.52 -13.92 -18.33
CA SER A 293 -11.33 -13.13 -17.41
C SER A 293 -12.81 -13.39 -17.67
N HIS A 294 -13.45 -14.16 -16.83
CA HIS A 294 -14.86 -14.49 -16.97
C HIS A 294 -15.73 -13.50 -16.16
N GLY A 295 -16.51 -12.68 -16.88
CA GLY A 295 -17.80 -12.11 -16.42
C GLY A 295 -17.87 -11.33 -15.10
N ASN A 296 -16.82 -11.14 -14.35
CA ASN A 296 -16.82 -10.42 -13.08
C ASN A 296 -16.52 -8.93 -13.31
N HIS A 297 -17.25 -8.05 -12.61
CA HIS A 297 -16.98 -6.61 -12.58
C HIS A 297 -15.59 -6.28 -12.02
N ILE A 298 -14.99 -7.18 -11.24
CA ILE A 298 -13.65 -7.03 -10.65
C ILE A 298 -12.72 -8.03 -11.32
N LEU A 299 -11.69 -7.51 -11.99
CA LEU A 299 -10.64 -8.31 -12.58
C LEU A 299 -9.66 -8.78 -11.48
N THR A 300 -9.11 -9.98 -11.59
CA THR A 300 -8.26 -10.54 -10.54
C THR A 300 -6.94 -11.04 -11.08
N LEU A 301 -5.87 -10.86 -10.29
CA LEU A 301 -4.56 -11.46 -10.51
C LEU A 301 -4.13 -12.21 -9.25
N GLY A 302 -3.97 -13.52 -9.37
CA GLY A 302 -3.50 -14.38 -8.28
C GLY A 302 -2.01 -14.22 -8.02
N GLN A 303 -1.57 -14.77 -6.88
CA GLN A 303 -0.23 -14.59 -6.34
C GLN A 303 0.89 -14.98 -7.33
N TRP A 304 0.70 -16.07 -8.05
CA TRP A 304 1.69 -16.68 -8.93
C TRP A 304 1.29 -16.68 -10.40
N GLU A 305 0.09 -16.22 -10.73
CA GLU A 305 -0.45 -16.27 -12.10
C GLU A 305 0.48 -15.61 -13.14
N ALA A 306 1.14 -14.51 -12.77
CA ALA A 306 2.06 -13.80 -13.65
C ALA A 306 3.24 -14.65 -14.16
N TYR A 307 3.57 -15.74 -13.50
CA TYR A 307 4.67 -16.64 -13.88
C TYR A 307 4.25 -17.76 -14.83
N ASP A 308 2.94 -17.95 -15.01
CA ASP A 308 2.35 -18.97 -15.87
C ASP A 308 1.71 -18.36 -17.15
N LEU A 309 1.62 -17.02 -17.20
CA LEU A 309 1.06 -16.28 -18.34
C LEU A 309 2.13 -16.04 -19.41
N ASP A 310 1.66 -15.84 -20.67
CA ASP A 310 2.51 -15.49 -21.80
C ASP A 310 3.17 -14.12 -21.58
N ASP A 311 4.48 -14.10 -21.48
CA ASP A 311 5.29 -12.91 -21.24
C ASP A 311 5.84 -12.26 -22.52
N GLU A 312 5.52 -12.79 -23.70
CA GLU A 312 5.89 -12.24 -25.02
C GLU A 312 4.95 -11.12 -25.48
N ILE A 313 3.78 -10.99 -24.84
CA ILE A 313 2.80 -9.93 -25.16
C ILE A 313 3.40 -8.57 -24.82
N SER A 314 3.35 -7.64 -25.77
CA SER A 314 3.87 -6.28 -25.54
C SER A 314 3.03 -5.49 -24.53
N VAL A 315 3.66 -4.52 -23.85
CA VAL A 315 2.95 -3.57 -22.97
C VAL A 315 1.82 -2.87 -23.73
N LYS A 316 2.05 -2.51 -24.99
CA LYS A 316 1.05 -1.85 -25.83
C LYS A 316 -0.19 -2.72 -26.01
N GLU A 317 -0.04 -3.98 -26.43
CA GLU A 317 -1.16 -4.90 -26.65
C GLU A 317 -1.96 -5.12 -25.34
N SER A 318 -1.25 -5.31 -24.23
CA SER A 318 -1.88 -5.49 -22.93
C SER A 318 -2.69 -4.25 -22.52
N MET A 319 -2.13 -3.05 -22.63
CA MET A 319 -2.83 -1.80 -22.28
C MET A 319 -4.00 -1.51 -23.22
N GLU A 320 -3.87 -1.79 -24.53
CA GLU A 320 -4.96 -1.66 -25.49
C GLU A 320 -6.12 -2.63 -25.18
N ALA A 321 -5.82 -3.84 -24.69
CA ALA A 321 -6.85 -4.78 -24.25
C ALA A 321 -7.66 -4.23 -23.05
N LEU A 322 -7.00 -3.56 -22.10
CA LEU A 322 -7.66 -2.89 -20.97
C LEU A 322 -8.57 -1.75 -21.45
N LEU A 323 -8.08 -0.90 -22.36
CA LEU A 323 -8.89 0.20 -22.93
C LEU A 323 -10.11 -0.35 -23.70
N LYS A 324 -9.92 -1.42 -24.46
CA LYS A 324 -11.02 -2.12 -25.16
C LYS A 324 -12.03 -2.69 -24.18
N HIS A 325 -11.58 -3.29 -23.07
CA HIS A 325 -12.45 -3.80 -22.01
C HIS A 325 -13.29 -2.66 -21.40
N LEU A 326 -12.68 -1.51 -21.07
CA LEU A 326 -13.38 -0.34 -20.56
C LEU A 326 -14.46 0.15 -21.54
N THR A 327 -14.11 0.28 -22.83
CA THR A 327 -15.02 0.76 -23.86
C THR A 327 -16.20 -0.22 -24.05
N ASN A 328 -15.93 -1.51 -24.16
CA ASN A 328 -16.95 -2.53 -24.40
C ASN A 328 -17.97 -2.66 -23.26
N ASN A 329 -17.53 -2.38 -22.02
CA ASN A 329 -18.37 -2.47 -20.83
C ASN A 329 -18.87 -1.11 -20.32
N ASN A 330 -18.58 -0.02 -21.05
CA ASN A 330 -18.95 1.36 -20.66
C ASN A 330 -18.45 1.74 -19.26
N LEU A 331 -17.17 1.37 -18.97
CA LEU A 331 -16.52 1.63 -17.70
C LEU A 331 -15.52 2.79 -17.84
N SER A 332 -15.37 3.59 -16.78
CA SER A 332 -14.42 4.72 -16.74
C SER A 332 -13.06 4.34 -16.13
N PHE A 333 -12.99 3.23 -15.41
CA PHE A 333 -11.77 2.74 -14.76
C PHE A 333 -11.75 1.22 -14.69
N ILE A 334 -10.56 0.65 -14.68
CA ILE A 334 -10.33 -0.74 -14.31
C ILE A 334 -10.45 -0.85 -12.79
N HIS A 335 -11.36 -1.70 -12.32
CA HIS A 335 -11.40 -2.17 -10.95
C HIS A 335 -10.82 -3.58 -10.90
N ALA A 336 -9.73 -3.75 -10.17
CA ALA A 336 -9.08 -5.04 -10.07
C ALA A 336 -8.57 -5.32 -8.66
N SER A 337 -8.25 -6.58 -8.41
CA SER A 337 -7.58 -7.02 -7.21
C SER A 337 -6.32 -7.82 -7.53
N THR A 338 -5.30 -7.68 -6.70
CA THR A 338 -4.02 -8.36 -6.89
C THR A 338 -3.48 -8.95 -5.61
N SER A 339 -2.95 -10.16 -5.74
CA SER A 339 -2.07 -10.79 -4.74
C SER A 339 -0.66 -11.00 -5.30
N LEU A 340 -0.31 -10.35 -6.42
CA LEU A 340 0.95 -10.55 -7.14
C LEU A 340 2.16 -10.55 -6.18
N MET A 341 2.91 -11.65 -6.18
CA MET A 341 4.19 -11.80 -5.50
C MET A 341 5.32 -11.58 -6.50
N ILE A 342 6.16 -10.58 -6.27
CA ILE A 342 7.33 -10.31 -7.11
C ILE A 342 8.58 -10.80 -6.38
N ILE A 343 9.26 -11.78 -6.98
CA ILE A 343 10.47 -12.43 -6.43
C ILE A 343 11.60 -12.41 -7.47
N PRO A 344 12.85 -12.63 -7.07
CA PRO A 344 13.97 -12.80 -7.99
C PRO A 344 13.66 -13.77 -9.14
N GLY A 345 13.95 -13.34 -10.37
CA GLY A 345 13.57 -14.03 -11.59
C GLY A 345 12.30 -13.47 -12.25
N TYR A 346 11.56 -12.56 -11.58
CA TYR A 346 10.45 -11.85 -12.20
C TYR A 346 10.93 -10.88 -13.29
N SER A 347 10.28 -10.91 -14.45
CA SER A 347 10.54 -10.00 -15.57
C SER A 347 9.61 -8.80 -15.51
N PHE A 348 10.12 -7.66 -15.06
CA PHE A 348 9.33 -6.42 -14.97
C PHE A 348 8.94 -5.94 -16.38
N LYS A 349 7.69 -5.56 -16.55
CA LYS A 349 7.09 -5.15 -17.82
C LYS A 349 6.84 -3.65 -17.91
N MET A 350 6.40 -3.03 -16.80
CA MET A 350 5.86 -1.67 -16.82
C MET A 350 6.83 -0.61 -16.32
N ILE A 351 7.88 -0.98 -15.59
CA ILE A 351 8.68 -0.01 -14.86
C ILE A 351 10.13 0.08 -15.35
N ASN A 352 10.73 1.27 -15.25
CA ASN A 352 12.11 1.57 -15.64
C ASN A 352 12.98 2.02 -14.46
N GLY A 353 12.38 2.22 -13.30
CA GLY A 353 12.98 2.56 -12.03
C GLY A 353 11.94 2.49 -10.93
N MET A 354 12.33 2.75 -9.69
CA MET A 354 11.39 2.91 -8.57
C MET A 354 11.95 3.80 -7.48
N ILE A 355 11.05 4.47 -6.75
CA ILE A 355 11.36 5.18 -5.51
C ILE A 355 10.71 4.40 -4.37
N THR A 356 11.48 4.05 -3.34
CA THR A 356 10.96 3.25 -2.23
C THR A 356 11.71 3.53 -0.93
N ASN A 357 11.18 3.05 0.22
CA ASN A 357 11.88 3.02 1.50
C ASN A 357 12.79 1.80 1.60
N PHE A 358 13.55 1.68 2.69
CA PHE A 358 14.24 0.45 3.08
C PHE A 358 13.27 -0.47 3.82
N HIS A 359 13.32 -1.76 3.52
CA HIS A 359 12.35 -2.77 3.98
C HIS A 359 12.95 -3.72 5.00
N GLN A 360 12.09 -4.37 5.79
CA GLN A 360 12.51 -5.37 6.79
C GLN A 360 13.24 -6.56 6.15
N PRO A 361 14.17 -7.19 6.88
CA PRO A 361 14.73 -8.48 6.48
C PRO A 361 13.63 -9.53 6.33
N LYS A 362 13.81 -10.48 5.43
CA LYS A 362 12.88 -11.58 5.13
C LYS A 362 11.45 -11.12 4.75
N SER A 363 11.28 -9.92 4.18
CA SER A 363 9.98 -9.42 3.74
C SER A 363 9.77 -9.62 2.23
N SER A 364 8.50 -9.75 1.82
CA SER A 364 8.12 -9.77 0.40
C SER A 364 8.57 -8.51 -0.34
N LEU A 365 8.67 -7.38 0.36
CA LEU A 365 9.13 -6.13 -0.20
C LEU A 365 10.64 -6.14 -0.50
N LEU A 366 11.45 -6.77 0.35
CA LEU A 366 12.88 -6.96 0.07
C LEU A 366 13.10 -7.90 -1.11
N LEU A 367 12.25 -8.93 -1.28
CA LEU A 367 12.27 -9.80 -2.45
C LEU A 367 11.98 -9.04 -3.74
N LEU A 368 11.01 -8.11 -3.73
CA LEU A 368 10.71 -7.24 -4.87
C LEU A 368 11.93 -6.37 -5.22
N ILE A 369 12.60 -5.77 -4.24
CA ILE A 369 13.83 -5.01 -4.47
C ILE A 369 14.93 -5.90 -5.06
N SER A 370 15.10 -7.10 -4.52
CA SER A 370 16.08 -8.07 -5.05
C SER A 370 15.71 -8.53 -6.47
N ALA A 371 14.44 -8.67 -6.79
CA ALA A 371 14.01 -8.93 -8.18
C ALA A 371 14.43 -7.81 -9.13
N TRP A 372 14.40 -6.55 -8.66
CA TRP A 372 14.73 -5.37 -9.47
C TRP A 372 16.23 -5.19 -9.69
N ILE A 373 17.04 -5.19 -8.62
CA ILE A 373 18.50 -4.89 -8.69
C ILE A 373 19.38 -6.12 -8.49
N GLY A 374 18.82 -7.33 -8.48
CA GLY A 374 19.57 -8.57 -8.25
C GLY A 374 20.30 -8.56 -6.91
N ASN A 375 21.42 -9.24 -6.83
CA ASN A 375 22.26 -9.32 -5.61
C ASN A 375 22.82 -7.98 -5.13
N ASN A 376 22.71 -6.91 -5.94
CA ASN A 376 23.13 -5.57 -5.51
C ASN A 376 22.31 -5.03 -4.33
N TRP A 377 21.14 -5.61 -4.04
CA TRP A 377 20.39 -5.23 -2.85
C TRP A 377 21.24 -5.32 -1.57
N LYS A 378 22.12 -6.33 -1.45
CA LYS A 378 23.02 -6.47 -0.29
C LYS A 378 23.94 -5.27 -0.16
N ARG A 379 24.56 -4.84 -1.27
CA ARG A 379 25.45 -3.66 -1.28
C ARG A 379 24.69 -2.38 -0.95
N VAL A 380 23.47 -2.21 -1.49
CA VAL A 380 22.59 -1.05 -1.24
C VAL A 380 22.23 -0.96 0.25
N TYR A 381 21.84 -2.08 0.86
CA TYR A 381 21.46 -2.11 2.29
C TYR A 381 22.65 -1.97 3.22
N THR A 382 23.81 -2.57 2.89
CA THR A 382 25.07 -2.35 3.63
C THR A 382 25.46 -0.89 3.59
N PHE A 383 25.47 -0.26 2.40
CA PHE A 383 25.75 1.16 2.26
C PHE A 383 24.80 2.03 3.10
N ALA A 384 23.52 1.73 3.09
CA ALA A 384 22.53 2.48 3.86
C ALA A 384 22.80 2.38 5.39
N LEU A 385 23.12 1.19 5.89
CA LEU A 385 23.45 0.98 7.31
C LEU A 385 24.72 1.71 7.73
N GLU A 386 25.77 1.66 6.90
CA GLU A 386 27.08 2.29 7.15
C GLU A 386 27.03 3.84 7.05
N ASN A 387 26.09 4.39 6.28
CA ASN A 387 25.95 5.82 6.07
C ASN A 387 24.78 6.45 6.82
N ASP A 388 24.35 5.84 7.93
CA ASP A 388 23.34 6.36 8.84
C ASP A 388 21.99 6.70 8.17
N PHE A 389 21.55 5.87 7.22
CA PHE A 389 20.20 5.91 6.73
C PHE A 389 19.24 5.34 7.77
N ARG A 390 18.04 5.91 7.82
CA ARG A 390 16.95 5.43 8.66
C ARG A 390 16.05 4.50 7.84
N PHE A 391 15.47 3.53 8.50
CA PHE A 391 14.75 2.43 7.85
C PHE A 391 13.24 2.50 8.09
N LEU A 392 12.50 1.81 7.23
CA LEU A 392 11.05 1.56 7.27
C LEU A 392 10.22 2.83 7.00
N SER A 393 8.98 2.89 7.52
CA SER A 393 7.94 3.86 7.10
C SER A 393 8.33 5.33 7.21
N TYR A 394 8.94 5.73 8.32
CA TYR A 394 9.42 7.10 8.55
C TYR A 394 10.92 7.26 8.25
N GLY A 395 11.53 6.20 7.71
CA GLY A 395 12.93 6.18 7.30
C GLY A 395 13.21 7.02 6.06
N ASP A 396 14.38 6.79 5.50
CA ASP A 396 14.86 7.51 4.32
C ASP A 396 14.46 6.78 3.02
N ALA A 397 14.68 7.40 1.88
CA ALA A 397 14.27 6.89 0.58
C ALA A 397 15.42 6.32 -0.24
N SER A 398 15.08 5.50 -1.21
CA SER A 398 15.98 5.05 -2.28
C SER A 398 15.35 5.27 -3.66
N LEU A 399 16.17 5.72 -4.63
CA LEU A 399 15.86 5.76 -6.05
C LEU A 399 16.67 4.66 -6.73
N LEU A 400 16.00 3.68 -7.29
CA LEU A 400 16.62 2.50 -7.90
C LEU A 400 16.38 2.52 -9.42
N LEU A 401 17.42 2.85 -10.17
CA LEU A 401 17.44 2.90 -11.65
C LEU A 401 18.32 1.77 -12.20
N LYS A 402 17.89 1.15 -13.31
CA LYS A 402 18.73 0.16 -14.04
C LYS A 402 19.76 0.84 -14.92
#